data_39bc66a313333a7885c63b67a6c7d5a8
#
_entry.id   39bc66a313333a7885c63b67a6c7d5a8
#
_cell.length_a   1.000
_cell.length_b   1.000
_cell.length_c   1.000
_cell.angle_alpha   90.00
_cell.angle_beta   90.00
_cell.angle_gamma   90.00
#
_symmetry.space_group_name_H-M   'P 1'
#
loop_
_entity.id
_entity.type
_entity.pdbx_description
1 polymer ?
#
loop_
_entity_poly.entity_id
_entity_poly.type
_entity_poly.pdbx_seq_one_letter_code
_entity_poly.pdbx_strand_id
1 'polypeptide(L)'
;MSLWGENKPFLLLMESCQLLSISNKTNSNLLEIFIGVLDGDGYIEIGPQKQFNSKSTIRCRIVLRLQKEDKELLNLIANSLNIGKIAELKSVNQYRLIIYKTDIFNIIYPFLKNSNIEFLNYNRRKQFFLLKYIIENNIKYWEDIDLKKIDKLFLDSNKKLEFLDIINLQYFNNWLLGFSIAEGSFHIKAKGTTHFSIVQSGIENYQIIKAIHYFIKGPDSLNHKIKPENSKVYRISFSSKKDLNFIIFFFDNKLLGLKKLQFDNWKSYIISKMNDSAPNVILPKVSNNNNKINEMIPGLNKNYLYLIYGLLLGNSFILNNEMKLIIEIEGKHMSYITHIHKKITSLGYCEYKKPVIKTKIAPQGNLNKVMLLHTYSNNNYLELYNKWYLDKLNKNIPNDIINYFNEESLAYWLMTDGKISKNKLYVNMKKFKDKDIKFFILFLENKFNLHPINLNNY
;
A
#
# COMPACT_ATOMS: atom_id res chain seq x y z
N MET A 1 41.90 15.90 -0.36
CA MET A 1 41.10 17.12 -0.65
C MET A 1 39.79 16.69 -1.29
N SER A 2 38.70 17.02 -0.65
CA SER A 2 37.37 16.45 -0.79
C SER A 2 36.62 16.92 -2.04
N LEU A 3 36.23 15.95 -2.91
CA LEU A 3 35.39 16.16 -4.10
C LEU A 3 33.86 16.22 -3.78
N TRP A 4 33.49 16.84 -2.67
CA TRP A 4 32.10 16.89 -2.19
C TRP A 4 31.42 18.26 -2.37
N GLY A 5 32.03 19.20 -3.09
CA GLY A 5 31.58 20.60 -3.14
C GLY A 5 30.61 21.00 -4.26
N GLU A 6 30.49 20.23 -5.36
CA GLU A 6 29.84 20.75 -6.58
C GLU A 6 28.47 20.08 -6.92
N ASN A 7 27.99 19.14 -6.15
CA ASN A 7 26.73 18.42 -6.44
C ASN A 7 25.49 18.93 -5.66
N LYS A 8 25.63 20.01 -4.89
CA LYS A 8 24.52 20.58 -4.09
C LYS A 8 23.25 20.94 -4.88
N PRO A 9 23.31 21.55 -6.10
CA PRO A 9 22.10 21.96 -6.79
C PRO A 9 21.28 20.75 -7.30
N PHE A 10 21.94 19.68 -7.74
CA PHE A 10 21.27 18.49 -8.26
C PHE A 10 20.70 17.61 -7.14
N LEU A 11 21.43 17.47 -6.02
CA LEU A 11 20.89 16.83 -4.81
C LEU A 11 19.69 17.59 -4.24
N LEU A 12 19.73 18.92 -4.20
CA LEU A 12 18.62 19.77 -3.76
C LEU A 12 17.42 19.69 -4.70
N LEU A 13 17.61 19.55 -6.02
CA LEU A 13 16.52 19.31 -6.97
C LEU A 13 15.93 17.91 -6.82
N MET A 14 16.75 16.89 -6.62
CA MET A 14 16.29 15.52 -6.34
C MET A 14 15.64 15.44 -4.96
N GLU A 15 16.16 16.08 -3.94
CA GLU A 15 15.55 16.16 -2.62
C GLU A 15 14.23 16.94 -2.66
N SER A 16 14.14 18.05 -3.39
CA SER A 16 12.88 18.79 -3.53
C SER A 16 11.85 18.05 -4.38
N CYS A 17 12.24 17.38 -5.45
CA CYS A 17 11.35 16.51 -6.21
C CYS A 17 10.95 15.24 -5.43
N GLN A 18 11.86 14.64 -4.66
CA GLN A 18 11.55 13.54 -3.74
C GLN A 18 10.67 14.01 -2.58
N LEU A 19 10.93 15.16 -1.99
CA LEU A 19 10.11 15.73 -0.92
C LEU A 19 8.69 16.07 -1.40
N LEU A 20 8.54 16.62 -2.61
CA LEU A 20 7.23 16.90 -3.21
C LEU A 20 6.49 15.60 -3.60
N SER A 21 7.16 14.62 -4.17
CA SER A 21 6.55 13.32 -4.51
C SER A 21 6.28 12.46 -3.27
N ILE A 22 7.16 12.49 -2.26
CA ILE A 22 6.97 11.85 -0.96
C ILE A 22 5.83 12.53 -0.21
N SER A 23 5.75 13.85 -0.18
CA SER A 23 4.67 14.62 0.45
C SER A 23 3.32 14.31 -0.21
N ASN A 24 3.22 14.33 -1.53
CA ASN A 24 1.99 14.02 -2.25
C ASN A 24 1.56 12.55 -2.09
N LYS A 25 2.50 11.61 -2.12
CA LYS A 25 2.23 10.18 -1.92
C LYS A 25 1.91 9.87 -0.46
N THR A 26 2.55 10.55 0.49
CA THR A 26 2.25 10.44 1.92
C THR A 26 0.86 10.95 2.22
N ASN A 27 0.45 12.07 1.61
CA ASN A 27 -0.89 12.63 1.75
C ASN A 27 -1.95 11.72 1.09
N SER A 28 -1.66 11.13 -0.08
CA SER A 28 -2.54 10.15 -0.72
C SER A 28 -2.75 8.92 0.16
N ASN A 29 -1.69 8.30 0.66
CA ASN A 29 -1.77 7.13 1.54
C ASN A 29 -2.53 7.47 2.84
N LEU A 30 -2.28 8.64 3.42
CA LEU A 30 -2.97 9.08 4.64
C LEU A 30 -4.46 9.29 4.38
N LEU A 31 -4.84 9.81 3.21
CA LEU A 31 -6.24 10.00 2.85
C LEU A 31 -6.95 8.66 2.61
N GLU A 32 -6.27 7.68 1.99
CA GLU A 32 -6.80 6.32 1.85
C GLU A 32 -7.02 5.65 3.22
N ILE A 33 -6.09 5.82 4.16
CA ILE A 33 -6.23 5.37 5.55
C ILE A 33 -7.43 6.09 6.20
N PHE A 34 -7.54 7.41 6.02
CA PHE A 34 -8.62 8.20 6.56
C PHE A 34 -10.00 7.75 6.06
N ILE A 35 -10.14 7.41 4.76
CA ILE A 35 -11.37 6.84 4.21
C ILE A 35 -11.72 5.51 4.91
N GLY A 36 -10.73 4.67 5.19
CA GLY A 36 -10.93 3.44 5.97
C GLY A 36 -11.43 3.70 7.40
N VAL A 37 -10.86 4.70 8.08
CA VAL A 37 -11.34 5.12 9.42
C VAL A 37 -12.77 5.66 9.34
N LEU A 38 -13.10 6.45 8.32
CA LEU A 38 -14.45 6.98 8.11
C LEU A 38 -15.48 5.89 7.81
N ASP A 39 -15.09 4.82 7.12
CA ASP A 39 -15.97 3.68 6.85
C ASP A 39 -16.34 2.94 8.15
N GLY A 40 -15.45 2.91 9.14
CA GLY A 40 -15.73 2.39 10.48
C GLY A 40 -16.48 3.40 11.34
N ASP A 41 -15.79 4.40 11.86
CA ASP A 41 -16.24 5.30 12.93
C ASP A 41 -16.79 6.65 12.45
N GLY A 42 -16.64 6.97 11.15
CA GLY A 42 -17.08 8.25 10.61
C GLY A 42 -18.54 8.27 10.17
N TYR A 43 -19.04 9.47 9.81
CA TYR A 43 -20.31 9.63 9.10
C TYR A 43 -20.32 10.91 8.27
N ILE A 44 -21.17 10.93 7.25
CA ILE A 44 -21.41 12.10 6.40
C ILE A 44 -22.79 12.64 6.76
N GLU A 45 -22.82 13.82 7.34
CA GLU A 45 -24.05 14.53 7.72
C GLU A 45 -24.49 15.46 6.58
N ILE A 46 -25.67 15.22 6.05
CA ILE A 46 -26.30 16.06 5.04
C ILE A 46 -27.72 16.38 5.50
N GLY A 47 -28.06 17.66 5.58
CA GLY A 47 -29.38 18.07 6.06
C GLY A 47 -29.65 19.55 5.88
N PRO A 48 -30.86 20.00 6.19
CA PRO A 48 -31.23 21.40 6.08
C PRO A 48 -30.51 22.27 7.11
N GLN A 49 -30.06 23.42 6.68
CA GLN A 49 -29.60 24.49 7.54
C GLN A 49 -30.58 25.66 7.37
N LYS A 50 -31.51 25.80 8.31
CA LYS A 50 -32.53 26.83 8.31
C LYS A 50 -31.90 28.21 8.28
N GLN A 51 -32.46 29.07 7.45
CA GLN A 51 -32.21 30.53 7.42
C GLN A 51 -33.51 31.25 7.72
N PHE A 52 -33.41 32.45 8.32
CA PHE A 52 -34.58 33.22 8.69
C PHE A 52 -35.25 33.74 7.38
N ASN A 53 -36.54 33.44 7.22
CA ASN A 53 -37.36 33.88 6.07
C ASN A 53 -36.88 33.44 4.66
N SER A 54 -36.15 32.33 4.53
CA SER A 54 -35.69 31.83 3.23
C SER A 54 -35.71 30.31 3.15
N LYS A 55 -35.53 29.75 1.94
CA LYS A 55 -35.27 28.33 1.75
C LYS A 55 -34.07 27.88 2.57
N SER A 56 -34.10 26.65 3.09
CA SER A 56 -32.98 26.08 3.86
C SER A 56 -31.77 25.78 2.96
N THR A 57 -30.62 26.28 3.31
CA THR A 57 -29.40 25.84 2.65
C THR A 57 -29.02 24.39 3.06
N ILE A 58 -28.11 23.78 2.32
CA ILE A 58 -27.69 22.42 2.60
C ILE A 58 -26.46 22.46 3.49
N ARG A 59 -26.57 21.86 4.68
CA ARG A 59 -25.45 21.57 5.55
C ARG A 59 -24.81 20.26 5.11
N CYS A 60 -23.50 20.28 4.80
CA CYS A 60 -22.69 19.11 4.52
C CYS A 60 -21.52 19.08 5.50
N ARG A 61 -21.32 17.97 6.20
CA ARG A 61 -20.19 17.75 7.09
C ARG A 61 -19.73 16.29 7.01
N ILE A 62 -18.42 16.07 7.06
CA ILE A 62 -17.85 14.75 7.39
C ILE A 62 -17.40 14.84 8.82
N VAL A 63 -17.77 13.87 9.64
CA VAL A 63 -17.48 13.87 11.08
C VAL A 63 -16.86 12.55 11.47
N LEU A 64 -15.71 12.63 12.14
CA LEU A 64 -15.05 11.51 12.78
C LEU A 64 -14.97 11.78 14.28
N ARG A 65 -15.44 10.86 15.11
CA ARG A 65 -15.37 10.93 16.59
C ARG A 65 -14.47 9.81 17.08
N LEU A 66 -13.48 10.17 17.89
CA LEU A 66 -12.57 9.22 18.51
C LEU A 66 -12.43 9.51 20.01
N GLN A 67 -11.89 8.55 20.73
CA GLN A 67 -11.59 8.70 22.16
C GLN A 67 -10.53 9.80 22.37
N LYS A 68 -10.45 10.32 23.60
CA LYS A 68 -9.52 11.40 23.95
C LYS A 68 -8.07 11.04 23.65
N GLU A 69 -7.71 9.80 23.83
CA GLU A 69 -6.37 9.24 23.58
C GLU A 69 -5.96 9.28 22.10
N ASP A 70 -6.93 9.35 21.19
CA ASP A 70 -6.71 9.46 19.73
C ASP A 70 -6.70 10.90 19.21
N LYS A 71 -6.64 11.91 20.09
CA LYS A 71 -6.54 13.31 19.68
C LYS A 71 -5.41 13.56 18.67
N GLU A 72 -4.24 12.97 18.92
CA GLU A 72 -3.08 13.13 18.05
C GLU A 72 -3.30 12.52 16.65
N LEU A 73 -4.07 11.46 16.55
CA LEU A 73 -4.48 10.92 15.24
C LEU A 73 -5.38 11.91 14.48
N LEU A 74 -6.33 12.53 15.18
CA LEU A 74 -7.16 13.57 14.56
C LEU A 74 -6.34 14.79 14.14
N ASN A 75 -5.37 15.23 14.96
CA ASN A 75 -4.45 16.31 14.66
C ASN A 75 -3.61 15.97 13.42
N LEU A 76 -3.07 14.75 13.35
CA LEU A 76 -2.29 14.28 12.20
C LEU A 76 -3.11 14.36 10.92
N ILE A 77 -4.34 13.85 10.92
CA ILE A 77 -5.23 13.86 9.75
C ILE A 77 -5.55 15.31 9.35
N ALA A 78 -6.01 16.12 10.30
CA ALA A 78 -6.42 17.49 10.02
C ALA A 78 -5.28 18.35 9.47
N ASN A 79 -4.11 18.28 10.10
CA ASN A 79 -2.94 19.10 9.71
C ASN A 79 -2.31 18.62 8.40
N SER A 80 -2.12 17.30 8.23
CA SER A 80 -1.48 16.78 7.02
C SER A 80 -2.33 16.94 5.77
N LEU A 81 -3.66 16.87 5.90
CA LEU A 81 -4.59 17.06 4.79
C LEU A 81 -5.11 18.49 4.68
N ASN A 82 -4.78 19.34 5.65
CA ASN A 82 -5.26 20.73 5.76
C ASN A 82 -6.81 20.82 5.68
N ILE A 83 -7.50 20.00 6.49
CA ILE A 83 -8.97 19.88 6.46
C ILE A 83 -9.59 19.95 7.86
N GLY A 84 -10.76 20.54 7.93
CA GLY A 84 -11.66 20.47 9.08
C GLY A 84 -11.18 21.21 10.33
N LYS A 85 -11.92 21.01 11.41
CA LYS A 85 -11.62 21.56 12.75
C LYS A 85 -11.86 20.49 13.80
N ILE A 86 -10.98 20.45 14.82
CA ILE A 86 -11.10 19.54 15.93
C ILE A 86 -11.81 20.25 17.08
N ALA A 87 -12.81 19.58 17.66
CA ALA A 87 -13.54 20.05 18.82
C ALA A 87 -13.62 18.98 19.90
N GLU A 88 -13.44 19.38 21.16
CA GLU A 88 -13.59 18.50 22.31
C GLU A 88 -15.06 18.30 22.67
N LEU A 89 -15.44 17.07 22.96
CA LEU A 89 -16.76 16.68 23.49
C LEU A 89 -16.60 16.31 24.97
N LYS A 90 -16.53 17.31 25.84
CA LYS A 90 -16.23 17.15 27.27
C LYS A 90 -17.16 16.16 27.98
N SER A 91 -18.45 16.15 27.63
CA SER A 91 -19.47 15.28 28.24
C SER A 91 -19.25 13.78 28.03
N VAL A 92 -18.54 13.39 26.97
CA VAL A 92 -18.31 11.99 26.61
C VAL A 92 -16.83 11.62 26.50
N ASN A 93 -15.94 12.52 26.89
CA ASN A 93 -14.47 12.33 26.88
C ASN A 93 -13.94 11.93 25.49
N GLN A 94 -14.41 12.62 24.45
CA GLN A 94 -14.07 12.37 23.06
C GLN A 94 -13.63 13.65 22.36
N TYR A 95 -12.93 13.50 21.25
CA TYR A 95 -12.69 14.54 20.27
C TYR A 95 -13.41 14.21 18.96
N ARG A 96 -13.80 15.25 18.24
CA ARG A 96 -14.36 15.11 16.90
C ARG A 96 -13.62 16.00 15.91
N LEU A 97 -13.26 15.45 14.77
CA LEU A 97 -12.87 16.17 13.56
C LEU A 97 -14.15 16.45 12.76
N ILE A 98 -14.39 17.72 12.43
CA ILE A 98 -15.51 18.16 11.58
C ILE A 98 -14.93 18.78 10.34
N ILE A 99 -15.19 18.19 9.18
CA ILE A 99 -14.83 18.72 7.88
C ILE A 99 -16.06 19.37 7.31
N TYR A 100 -15.94 20.64 6.98
CA TYR A 100 -17.05 21.45 6.51
C TYR A 100 -17.21 21.43 4.99
N LYS A 101 -18.33 21.93 4.50
CA LYS A 101 -18.70 21.95 3.10
C LYS A 101 -17.58 22.45 2.17
N THR A 102 -16.86 23.49 2.56
CA THR A 102 -15.77 24.08 1.77
C THR A 102 -14.63 23.06 1.53
N ASP A 103 -14.15 22.40 2.60
CA ASP A 103 -13.06 21.41 2.50
C ASP A 103 -13.53 20.15 1.76
N ILE A 104 -14.82 19.77 1.96
CA ILE A 104 -15.40 18.63 1.25
C ILE A 104 -15.41 18.90 -0.26
N PHE A 105 -15.85 20.07 -0.69
CA PHE A 105 -16.02 20.42 -2.10
C PHE A 105 -14.70 20.71 -2.81
N ASN A 106 -13.74 21.32 -2.10
CA ASN A 106 -12.50 21.78 -2.70
C ASN A 106 -11.34 20.77 -2.55
N ILE A 107 -11.39 19.86 -1.57
CA ILE A 107 -10.28 18.94 -1.25
C ILE A 107 -10.75 17.48 -1.34
N ILE A 108 -11.70 17.07 -0.47
CA ILE A 108 -12.06 15.65 -0.33
C ILE A 108 -12.72 15.10 -1.60
N TYR A 109 -13.77 15.76 -2.10
CA TYR A 109 -14.50 15.27 -3.26
C TYR A 109 -13.64 15.23 -4.54
N PRO A 110 -12.89 16.29 -4.90
CA PRO A 110 -12.00 16.24 -6.06
C PRO A 110 -10.94 15.13 -5.94
N PHE A 111 -10.35 14.93 -4.75
CA PHE A 111 -9.40 13.87 -4.54
C PHE A 111 -10.02 12.49 -4.76
N LEU A 112 -11.14 12.18 -4.13
CA LEU A 112 -11.83 10.90 -4.27
C LEU A 112 -12.20 10.61 -5.73
N LYS A 113 -12.69 11.63 -6.44
CA LYS A 113 -13.06 11.54 -7.85
C LYS A 113 -11.84 11.26 -8.74
N ASN A 114 -10.75 12.02 -8.57
CA ASN A 114 -9.55 11.89 -9.40
C ASN A 114 -8.77 10.59 -9.13
N SER A 115 -8.78 10.10 -7.89
CA SER A 115 -8.12 8.86 -7.50
C SER A 115 -9.01 7.61 -7.65
N ASN A 116 -10.25 7.78 -8.09
CA ASN A 116 -11.25 6.70 -8.19
C ASN A 116 -11.41 5.91 -6.89
N ILE A 117 -11.42 6.64 -5.74
CA ILE A 117 -11.59 6.05 -4.41
C ILE A 117 -13.04 6.18 -3.99
N GLU A 118 -13.62 5.08 -3.56
CA GLU A 118 -14.99 5.00 -3.04
C GLU A 118 -15.00 4.49 -1.60
N PHE A 119 -16.01 4.85 -0.83
CA PHE A 119 -16.32 4.20 0.42
C PHE A 119 -16.75 2.75 0.17
N LEU A 120 -16.38 1.84 1.06
CA LEU A 120 -16.76 0.44 0.94
C LEU A 120 -17.98 0.10 1.81
N ASN A 121 -18.12 0.75 2.99
CA ASN A 121 -19.26 0.57 3.86
C ASN A 121 -20.55 1.09 3.18
N TYR A 122 -21.59 0.27 3.15
CA TYR A 122 -22.86 0.56 2.46
C TYR A 122 -23.47 1.90 2.88
N ASN A 123 -23.51 2.19 4.18
CA ASN A 123 -24.09 3.43 4.68
C ASN A 123 -23.27 4.65 4.26
N ARG A 124 -21.93 4.54 4.25
CA ARG A 124 -21.05 5.63 3.79
C ARG A 124 -21.17 5.82 2.28
N ARG A 125 -21.28 4.74 1.51
CA ARG A 125 -21.56 4.82 0.06
C ARG A 125 -22.86 5.55 -0.22
N LYS A 126 -23.93 5.21 0.51
CA LYS A 126 -25.23 5.89 0.37
C LYS A 126 -25.14 7.38 0.71
N GLN A 127 -24.51 7.73 1.84
CA GLN A 127 -24.30 9.11 2.26
C GLN A 127 -23.44 9.89 1.25
N PHE A 128 -22.36 9.27 0.77
CA PHE A 128 -21.48 9.89 -0.21
C PHE A 128 -22.14 10.04 -1.58
N PHE A 129 -23.00 9.12 -1.98
CA PHE A 129 -23.78 9.22 -3.21
C PHE A 129 -24.70 10.44 -3.19
N LEU A 130 -25.40 10.69 -2.09
CA LEU A 130 -26.20 11.90 -1.91
C LEU A 130 -25.34 13.17 -1.97
N LEU A 131 -24.18 13.18 -1.30
CA LEU A 131 -23.22 14.28 -1.35
C LEU A 131 -22.76 14.57 -2.78
N LYS A 132 -22.34 13.52 -3.50
CA LYS A 132 -21.93 13.58 -4.90
C LYS A 132 -23.02 14.15 -5.78
N TYR A 133 -24.25 13.67 -5.62
CA TYR A 133 -25.41 14.15 -6.38
C TYR A 133 -25.64 15.64 -6.17
N ILE A 134 -25.54 16.12 -4.92
CA ILE A 134 -25.69 17.54 -4.58
C ILE A 134 -24.61 18.39 -5.26
N ILE A 135 -23.35 17.93 -5.23
CA ILE A 135 -22.21 18.64 -5.82
C ILE A 135 -22.34 18.71 -7.35
N GLU A 136 -22.56 17.55 -7.98
CA GLU A 136 -22.57 17.42 -9.44
C GLU A 136 -23.75 18.14 -10.11
N ASN A 137 -24.90 18.23 -9.39
CA ASN A 137 -26.08 18.95 -9.87
C ASN A 137 -26.17 20.39 -9.32
N ASN A 138 -25.11 20.87 -8.62
CA ASN A 138 -25.05 22.24 -8.06
C ASN A 138 -26.28 22.61 -7.24
N ILE A 139 -26.82 21.70 -6.44
CA ILE A 139 -28.04 21.93 -5.65
C ILE A 139 -27.70 22.82 -4.44
N LYS A 140 -28.43 23.93 -4.32
CA LYS A 140 -28.19 24.97 -3.29
C LYS A 140 -29.11 24.84 -2.09
N TYR A 141 -30.35 24.43 -2.30
CA TYR A 141 -31.37 24.41 -1.27
C TYR A 141 -31.84 22.99 -0.97
N TRP A 142 -32.18 22.75 0.29
CA TRP A 142 -32.62 21.44 0.76
C TRP A 142 -33.95 21.01 0.12
N GLU A 143 -34.87 21.96 -0.08
CA GLU A 143 -36.18 21.74 -0.66
C GLU A 143 -36.11 21.29 -2.13
N ASP A 144 -34.99 21.54 -2.79
CA ASP A 144 -34.77 21.13 -4.19
C ASP A 144 -34.27 19.65 -4.29
N ILE A 145 -34.13 18.94 -3.15
CA ILE A 145 -33.66 17.57 -3.10
C ILE A 145 -34.83 16.59 -3.04
N ASP A 146 -35.01 15.77 -4.06
CA ASP A 146 -35.89 14.61 -4.01
C ASP A 146 -35.14 13.37 -3.48
N LEU A 147 -35.20 13.16 -2.15
CA LEU A 147 -34.55 12.05 -1.49
C LEU A 147 -35.03 10.68 -1.99
N LYS A 148 -36.33 10.54 -2.35
CA LYS A 148 -36.87 9.27 -2.87
C LYS A 148 -36.27 8.93 -4.23
N LYS A 149 -36.18 9.92 -5.10
CA LYS A 149 -35.55 9.77 -6.41
C LYS A 149 -34.07 9.40 -6.27
N ILE A 150 -33.33 10.07 -5.36
CA ILE A 150 -31.90 9.81 -5.15
C ILE A 150 -31.67 8.43 -4.55
N ASP A 151 -32.49 8.00 -3.60
CA ASP A 151 -32.42 6.64 -3.03
C ASP A 151 -32.65 5.58 -4.12
N LYS A 152 -33.60 5.79 -5.03
CA LYS A 152 -33.83 4.90 -6.17
C LYS A 152 -32.61 4.89 -7.10
N LEU A 153 -32.07 6.05 -7.47
CA LEU A 153 -30.87 6.15 -8.30
C LEU A 153 -29.67 5.45 -7.65
N PHE A 154 -29.51 5.56 -6.33
CA PHE A 154 -28.46 4.84 -5.60
C PHE A 154 -28.64 3.33 -5.73
N LEU A 155 -29.84 2.83 -5.52
CA LEU A 155 -30.13 1.38 -5.62
C LEU A 155 -29.88 0.86 -7.04
N ASP A 156 -30.29 1.61 -8.07
CA ASP A 156 -30.14 1.25 -9.47
C ASP A 156 -28.66 1.28 -9.92
N SER A 157 -27.90 2.24 -9.42
CA SER A 157 -26.46 2.43 -9.76
C SER A 157 -25.51 1.66 -8.83
N ASN A 158 -25.98 1.20 -7.68
CA ASN A 158 -25.16 0.56 -6.66
C ASN A 158 -24.68 -0.81 -7.11
N LYS A 159 -23.57 -0.83 -7.87
CA LYS A 159 -22.91 -2.08 -8.25
C LYS A 159 -22.55 -2.86 -6.98
N LYS A 160 -23.05 -4.08 -6.88
CA LYS A 160 -22.69 -4.99 -5.80
C LYS A 160 -21.21 -5.36 -5.96
N LEU A 161 -20.35 -4.80 -5.10
CA LEU A 161 -18.94 -5.16 -5.08
C LEU A 161 -18.82 -6.58 -4.50
N GLU A 162 -18.21 -7.48 -5.25
CA GLU A 162 -17.82 -8.78 -4.72
C GLU A 162 -16.50 -8.67 -3.96
N PHE A 163 -16.24 -9.59 -3.03
CA PHE A 163 -15.06 -9.53 -2.17
C PHE A 163 -13.74 -9.55 -2.97
N LEU A 164 -13.70 -10.20 -4.13
CA LEU A 164 -12.53 -10.20 -5.02
C LEU A 164 -12.29 -8.83 -5.66
N ASP A 165 -13.36 -8.10 -6.01
CA ASP A 165 -13.23 -6.74 -6.51
C ASP A 165 -12.65 -5.83 -5.42
N ILE A 166 -13.11 -5.99 -4.18
CA ILE A 166 -12.66 -5.18 -3.03
C ILE A 166 -11.16 -5.35 -2.77
N ILE A 167 -10.66 -6.58 -2.73
CA ILE A 167 -9.22 -6.83 -2.46
C ILE A 167 -8.30 -6.35 -3.58
N ASN A 168 -8.82 -6.23 -4.81
CA ASN A 168 -8.08 -5.75 -5.97
C ASN A 168 -8.07 -4.21 -6.10
N LEU A 169 -8.78 -3.48 -5.24
CA LEU A 169 -8.71 -2.02 -5.21
C LEU A 169 -7.29 -1.55 -4.86
N GLN A 170 -6.78 -0.58 -5.59
CA GLN A 170 -5.41 -0.08 -5.38
C GLN A 170 -5.20 0.47 -3.96
N TYR A 171 -6.23 1.06 -3.38
CA TYR A 171 -6.22 1.63 -2.04
C TYR A 171 -6.62 0.65 -0.93
N PHE A 172 -6.95 -0.62 -1.23
CA PHE A 172 -7.46 -1.58 -0.26
C PHE A 172 -6.56 -1.76 0.97
N ASN A 173 -5.25 -1.84 0.77
CA ASN A 173 -4.30 -2.04 1.88
C ASN A 173 -4.30 -0.85 2.86
N ASN A 174 -4.27 0.38 2.36
CA ASN A 174 -4.33 1.58 3.20
C ASN A 174 -5.72 1.77 3.80
N TRP A 175 -6.78 1.48 3.03
CA TRP A 175 -8.14 1.44 3.54
C TRP A 175 -8.29 0.44 4.69
N LEU A 176 -7.75 -0.78 4.56
CA LEU A 176 -7.81 -1.81 5.61
C LEU A 176 -7.05 -1.38 6.87
N LEU A 177 -5.92 -0.67 6.73
CA LEU A 177 -5.23 -0.06 7.88
C LEU A 177 -6.17 0.89 8.64
N GLY A 178 -6.80 1.80 7.91
CA GLY A 178 -7.76 2.75 8.49
C GLY A 178 -8.99 2.07 9.09
N PHE A 179 -9.58 1.14 8.37
CA PHE A 179 -10.74 0.37 8.84
C PHE A 179 -10.42 -0.46 10.09
N SER A 180 -9.18 -0.98 10.19
CA SER A 180 -8.72 -1.69 11.38
C SER A 180 -8.42 -0.76 12.56
N ILE A 181 -8.08 0.51 12.33
CA ILE A 181 -7.98 1.51 13.40
C ILE A 181 -9.35 1.71 14.03
N ALA A 182 -10.42 1.76 13.27
CA ALA A 182 -11.80 1.88 13.74
C ALA A 182 -12.31 0.54 14.33
N GLU A 183 -12.39 -0.48 13.53
CA GLU A 183 -13.15 -1.71 13.80
C GLU A 183 -12.30 -2.90 14.28
N GLY A 184 -10.97 -2.81 14.14
CA GLY A 184 -10.05 -3.90 14.51
C GLY A 184 -9.93 -4.05 16.02
N SER A 185 -9.78 -5.28 16.49
CA SER A 185 -9.63 -5.59 17.90
C SER A 185 -8.53 -6.62 18.12
N PHE A 186 -7.49 -6.22 18.87
CA PHE A 186 -6.35 -7.05 19.28
C PHE A 186 -6.56 -7.52 20.70
N HIS A 187 -6.83 -8.79 20.91
CA HIS A 187 -7.20 -9.35 22.20
C HIS A 187 -6.22 -10.40 22.71
N ILE A 188 -5.95 -10.35 24.02
CA ILE A 188 -5.29 -11.40 24.80
C ILE A 188 -6.33 -11.90 25.80
N LYS A 189 -6.80 -13.15 25.65
CA LYS A 189 -7.77 -13.75 26.58
C LYS A 189 -7.08 -14.08 27.92
N ALA A 190 -7.83 -14.19 29.00
CA ALA A 190 -7.33 -14.53 30.33
C ALA A 190 -6.50 -15.83 30.36
N LYS A 191 -6.81 -16.80 29.49
CA LYS A 191 -6.04 -18.05 29.33
C LYS A 191 -4.81 -17.91 28.43
N GLY A 192 -4.43 -16.68 28.02
CA GLY A 192 -3.27 -16.41 27.20
C GLY A 192 -3.43 -16.66 25.70
N THR A 193 -4.63 -17.01 25.20
CA THR A 193 -4.90 -17.11 23.78
C THR A 193 -5.04 -15.72 23.17
N THR A 194 -4.35 -15.48 22.07
CA THR A 194 -4.37 -14.21 21.33
C THR A 194 -5.24 -14.31 20.09
N HIS A 195 -5.95 -13.26 19.74
CA HIS A 195 -6.67 -13.17 18.49
C HIS A 195 -6.83 -11.72 18.02
N PHE A 196 -6.93 -11.58 16.70
CA PHE A 196 -7.38 -10.37 16.04
C PHE A 196 -8.79 -10.59 15.50
N SER A 197 -9.67 -9.61 15.63
CA SER A 197 -11.04 -9.72 15.11
C SER A 197 -11.53 -8.39 14.54
N ILE A 198 -12.44 -8.49 13.55
CA ILE A 198 -13.19 -7.38 12.99
C ILE A 198 -14.66 -7.77 12.98
N VAL A 199 -15.53 -6.79 13.25
CA VAL A 199 -16.99 -6.96 13.30
C VAL A 199 -17.63 -5.93 12.40
N GLN A 200 -18.66 -6.36 11.66
CA GLN A 200 -19.50 -5.43 10.89
C GLN A 200 -20.97 -5.85 10.94
N SER A 201 -21.83 -4.84 10.97
CA SER A 201 -23.28 -5.02 10.90
C SER A 201 -23.80 -4.82 9.47
N GLY A 202 -24.90 -5.50 9.16
CA GLY A 202 -25.59 -5.40 7.86
C GLY A 202 -25.11 -6.41 6.84
N ILE A 203 -26.07 -7.06 6.17
CA ILE A 203 -25.79 -8.02 5.09
C ILE A 203 -25.12 -7.34 3.90
N GLU A 204 -25.36 -6.05 3.72
CA GLU A 204 -24.78 -5.22 2.67
C GLU A 204 -23.25 -5.07 2.82
N ASN A 205 -22.74 -5.21 4.07
CA ASN A 205 -21.31 -5.14 4.39
C ASN A 205 -20.64 -6.53 4.41
N TYR A 206 -21.38 -7.61 4.11
CA TYR A 206 -20.85 -8.98 4.13
C TYR A 206 -19.61 -9.14 3.23
N GLN A 207 -19.63 -8.53 2.05
CA GLN A 207 -18.52 -8.64 1.09
C GLN A 207 -17.22 -7.99 1.62
N ILE A 208 -17.31 -6.95 2.44
CA ILE A 208 -16.15 -6.34 3.13
C ILE A 208 -15.51 -7.36 4.08
N ILE A 209 -16.34 -7.98 4.92
CA ILE A 209 -15.88 -8.99 5.89
C ILE A 209 -15.28 -10.20 5.17
N LYS A 210 -15.89 -10.64 4.08
CA LYS A 210 -15.38 -11.73 3.25
C LYS A 210 -14.06 -11.36 2.58
N ALA A 211 -13.91 -10.13 2.10
CA ALA A 211 -12.67 -9.62 1.51
C ALA A 211 -11.52 -9.65 2.53
N ILE A 212 -11.74 -9.12 3.74
CA ILE A 212 -10.73 -9.11 4.80
C ILE A 212 -10.38 -10.54 5.24
N HIS A 213 -11.39 -11.41 5.37
CA HIS A 213 -11.15 -12.82 5.70
C HIS A 213 -10.27 -13.51 4.66
N TYR A 214 -10.62 -13.36 3.38
CA TYR A 214 -9.86 -13.94 2.28
C TYR A 214 -8.45 -13.35 2.18
N PHE A 215 -8.29 -12.04 2.38
CA PHE A 215 -7.00 -11.37 2.35
C PHE A 215 -6.03 -11.93 3.40
N ILE A 216 -6.54 -12.25 4.61
CA ILE A 216 -5.71 -12.78 5.72
C ILE A 216 -5.50 -14.29 5.59
N LYS A 217 -6.54 -15.06 5.25
CA LYS A 217 -6.51 -16.52 5.18
C LYS A 217 -5.88 -17.06 3.89
N GLY A 218 -6.02 -16.32 2.79
CA GLY A 218 -5.58 -16.73 1.47
C GLY A 218 -6.60 -17.58 0.70
N PRO A 219 -6.18 -18.13 -0.46
CA PRO A 219 -7.06 -18.83 -1.42
C PRO A 219 -7.86 -19.99 -0.86
N ASP A 220 -7.33 -20.71 0.13
CA ASP A 220 -8.04 -21.84 0.79
C ASP A 220 -9.35 -21.42 1.43
N SER A 221 -9.53 -20.12 1.68
CA SER A 221 -10.76 -19.58 2.25
C SER A 221 -11.78 -19.08 1.23
N LEU A 222 -11.53 -19.28 -0.07
CA LEU A 222 -12.38 -18.79 -1.17
C LEU A 222 -13.86 -19.13 -0.98
N ASN A 223 -14.14 -20.40 -0.65
CA ASN A 223 -15.48 -20.94 -0.48
C ASN A 223 -15.99 -20.86 0.97
N HIS A 224 -15.22 -20.26 1.88
CA HIS A 224 -15.64 -20.15 3.27
C HIS A 224 -16.82 -19.20 3.42
N LYS A 225 -17.90 -19.70 4.03
CA LYS A 225 -19.08 -18.92 4.37
C LYS A 225 -18.96 -18.40 5.81
N ILE A 226 -18.92 -17.11 5.98
CA ILE A 226 -18.91 -16.47 7.28
C ILE A 226 -20.36 -16.40 7.78
N LYS A 227 -20.64 -17.14 8.86
CA LYS A 227 -21.99 -17.14 9.48
C LYS A 227 -22.14 -15.87 10.32
N PRO A 228 -23.32 -15.26 10.35
CA PRO A 228 -23.58 -14.15 11.27
C PRO A 228 -23.61 -14.66 12.73
N GLU A 229 -23.11 -13.84 13.67
CA GLU A 229 -23.24 -14.10 15.12
C GLU A 229 -24.69 -13.98 15.57
N ASN A 230 -25.42 -13.05 14.96
CA ASN A 230 -26.86 -12.88 15.08
C ASN A 230 -27.40 -12.44 13.70
N SER A 231 -28.70 -12.17 13.59
CA SER A 231 -29.35 -11.87 12.31
C SER A 231 -28.71 -10.76 11.48
N LYS A 232 -27.80 -9.94 12.03
CA LYS A 232 -27.29 -8.75 11.36
C LYS A 232 -25.79 -8.49 11.55
N VAL A 233 -25.07 -9.27 12.38
CA VAL A 233 -23.67 -9.00 12.75
C VAL A 233 -22.76 -10.10 12.25
N TYR A 234 -21.73 -9.75 11.51
CA TYR A 234 -20.70 -10.65 11.01
C TYR A 234 -19.38 -10.37 11.72
N ARG A 235 -18.79 -11.41 12.30
CA ARG A 235 -17.48 -11.37 12.93
C ARG A 235 -16.51 -12.30 12.22
N ILE A 236 -15.29 -11.82 12.01
CA ILE A 236 -14.15 -12.67 11.66
C ILE A 236 -13.15 -12.60 12.80
N SER A 237 -12.52 -13.72 13.11
CA SER A 237 -11.52 -13.82 14.17
C SER A 237 -10.40 -14.77 13.75
N PHE A 238 -9.17 -14.34 14.01
CA PHE A 238 -7.95 -15.03 13.62
C PHE A 238 -7.12 -15.33 14.86
N SER A 239 -6.76 -16.59 15.07
CA SER A 239 -5.98 -17.04 16.23
C SER A 239 -4.90 -18.07 15.87
N SER A 240 -4.89 -18.58 14.61
CA SER A 240 -3.85 -19.50 14.18
C SER A 240 -2.49 -18.79 14.07
N LYS A 241 -1.40 -19.49 14.36
CA LYS A 241 -0.04 -18.95 14.27
C LYS A 241 0.25 -18.35 12.89
N LYS A 242 -0.23 -18.99 11.81
CA LYS A 242 -0.11 -18.51 10.43
C LYS A 242 -0.79 -17.14 10.27
N ASP A 243 -2.03 -17.02 10.71
CA ASP A 243 -2.82 -15.79 10.56
C ASP A 243 -2.23 -14.67 11.42
N LEU A 244 -1.83 -14.97 12.67
CA LEU A 244 -1.24 -13.97 13.57
C LEU A 244 0.07 -13.43 13.03
N ASN A 245 0.92 -14.27 12.43
CA ASN A 245 2.15 -13.83 11.77
C ASN A 245 1.87 -12.90 10.58
N PHE A 246 0.87 -13.24 9.76
CA PHE A 246 0.46 -12.37 8.66
C PHE A 246 -0.06 -11.02 9.17
N ILE A 247 -0.90 -11.02 10.23
CA ILE A 247 -1.46 -9.81 10.83
C ILE A 247 -0.36 -8.94 11.43
N ILE A 248 0.60 -9.53 12.14
CA ILE A 248 1.78 -8.81 12.65
C ILE A 248 2.53 -8.16 11.49
N PHE A 249 2.84 -8.92 10.45
CA PHE A 249 3.53 -8.41 9.27
C PHE A 249 2.77 -7.27 8.58
N PHE A 250 1.45 -7.42 8.41
CA PHE A 250 0.63 -6.43 7.71
C PHE A 250 0.54 -5.11 8.47
N PHE A 251 0.38 -5.15 9.81
CA PHE A 251 0.14 -3.96 10.63
C PHE A 251 1.41 -3.33 11.21
N ASP A 252 2.55 -4.05 11.22
CA ASP A 252 3.77 -3.60 11.89
C ASP A 252 4.23 -2.23 11.40
N ASN A 253 4.39 -1.29 12.35
CA ASN A 253 4.79 0.11 12.10
C ASN A 253 3.86 0.91 11.16
N LYS A 254 2.61 0.45 10.94
CA LYS A 254 1.67 1.11 10.02
C LYS A 254 0.42 1.64 10.72
N LEU A 255 0.05 1.07 11.86
CA LEU A 255 -1.10 1.55 12.64
C LEU A 255 -0.80 2.89 13.31
N LEU A 256 -1.85 3.66 13.55
CA LEU A 256 -1.81 4.99 14.16
C LEU A 256 -2.66 5.03 15.42
N GLY A 257 -2.45 6.07 16.25
CA GLY A 257 -3.24 6.35 17.42
C GLY A 257 -3.20 5.26 18.49
N LEU A 258 -4.26 5.17 19.29
CA LEU A 258 -4.41 4.18 20.35
C LEU A 258 -4.33 2.74 19.83
N LYS A 259 -4.81 2.52 18.61
CA LYS A 259 -4.76 1.19 17.98
C LYS A 259 -3.34 0.68 17.80
N LYS A 260 -2.39 1.57 17.51
CA LYS A 260 -0.96 1.22 17.47
C LYS A 260 -0.47 0.68 18.81
N LEU A 261 -0.81 1.34 19.92
CA LEU A 261 -0.42 0.90 21.27
C LEU A 261 -1.02 -0.47 21.61
N GLN A 262 -2.31 -0.68 21.28
CA GLN A 262 -2.97 -1.98 21.47
C GLN A 262 -2.28 -3.09 20.67
N PHE A 263 -1.94 -2.80 19.42
CA PHE A 263 -1.23 -3.75 18.54
C PHE A 263 0.18 -4.04 19.04
N ASP A 264 0.96 -3.03 19.44
CA ASP A 264 2.34 -3.19 19.92
C ASP A 264 2.40 -4.07 21.18
N ASN A 265 1.46 -3.87 22.15
CA ASN A 265 1.32 -4.70 23.33
C ASN A 265 0.93 -6.15 22.97
N TRP A 266 -0.05 -6.32 22.08
CA TRP A 266 -0.51 -7.62 21.62
C TRP A 266 0.59 -8.37 20.85
N LYS A 267 1.33 -7.71 19.99
CA LYS A 267 2.48 -8.24 19.25
C LYS A 267 3.59 -8.68 20.19
N SER A 268 3.95 -7.84 21.17
CA SER A 268 5.00 -8.14 22.17
C SER A 268 4.63 -9.38 22.98
N TYR A 269 3.37 -9.52 23.38
CA TYR A 269 2.89 -10.71 24.08
C TYR A 269 3.00 -11.99 23.21
N ILE A 270 2.66 -11.93 21.93
CA ILE A 270 2.79 -13.08 21.03
C ILE A 270 4.25 -13.48 20.88
N ILE A 271 5.16 -12.52 20.70
CA ILE A 271 6.59 -12.76 20.55
C ILE A 271 7.17 -13.39 21.84
N SER A 272 6.81 -12.89 23.04
CA SER A 272 7.27 -13.48 24.29
C SER A 272 6.83 -14.94 24.44
N LYS A 273 5.55 -15.23 24.14
CA LYS A 273 5.03 -16.61 24.16
C LYS A 273 5.71 -17.55 23.17
N MET A 274 6.14 -17.04 22.01
CA MET A 274 6.90 -17.83 21.03
C MET A 274 8.30 -18.14 21.54
N ASN A 275 8.90 -17.23 22.32
CA ASN A 275 10.23 -17.42 22.93
C ASN A 275 10.19 -18.35 24.16
N ASP A 276 9.15 -18.25 25.00
CA ASP A 276 8.95 -19.09 26.18
C ASP A 276 8.63 -20.57 25.81
N SER A 277 8.12 -20.80 24.60
CA SER A 277 7.78 -22.13 24.10
C SER A 277 8.94 -22.82 23.37
N ALA A 278 10.14 -22.26 23.39
CA ALA A 278 11.34 -22.85 22.79
C ALA A 278 12.09 -23.73 23.80
N PRO A 279 11.85 -25.08 23.85
CA PRO A 279 12.88 -25.97 24.33
C PRO A 279 13.96 -25.95 23.26
N ASN A 280 15.26 -25.85 23.68
CA ASN A 280 16.46 -25.96 22.87
C ASN A 280 16.21 -26.15 21.38
N VAL A 281 16.22 -25.05 20.62
CA VAL A 281 15.96 -25.08 19.17
C VAL A 281 17.13 -25.80 18.51
N ILE A 282 16.97 -27.10 18.33
CA ILE A 282 17.57 -27.80 17.20
C ILE A 282 16.92 -27.11 15.99
N LEU A 283 17.70 -26.28 15.30
CA LEU A 283 17.33 -25.73 14.01
C LEU A 283 16.76 -26.86 13.16
N PRO A 284 15.53 -26.84 12.69
CA PRO A 284 15.04 -27.87 11.81
C PRO A 284 16.00 -27.93 10.64
N LYS A 285 16.63 -29.08 10.43
CA LYS A 285 17.31 -29.39 9.18
C LYS A 285 16.31 -29.05 8.09
N VAL A 286 16.70 -28.16 7.19
CA VAL A 286 15.94 -27.79 6.00
C VAL A 286 15.64 -29.08 5.24
N SER A 287 14.48 -29.68 5.51
CA SER A 287 13.93 -30.68 4.62
C SER A 287 13.48 -29.90 3.37
N ASN A 288 13.95 -30.34 2.21
CA ASN A 288 13.66 -29.81 0.88
C ASN A 288 12.16 -29.95 0.49
N ASN A 289 11.27 -29.42 1.30
CA ASN A 289 9.86 -29.29 0.94
C ASN A 289 9.58 -27.86 0.43
N ASN A 290 10.14 -27.57 -0.75
CA ASN A 290 9.92 -26.30 -1.47
C ASN A 290 8.43 -26.01 -1.78
N ASN A 291 7.56 -27.03 -1.73
CA ASN A 291 6.14 -26.86 -2.09
C ASN A 291 5.29 -26.15 -1.02
N LYS A 292 5.65 -26.23 0.28
CA LYS A 292 4.87 -25.58 1.35
C LYS A 292 5.13 -24.07 1.51
N ILE A 293 6.30 -23.58 1.08
CA ILE A 293 6.63 -22.14 1.15
C ILE A 293 5.95 -21.39 0.02
N ASN A 294 5.78 -22.03 -1.15
CA ASN A 294 5.14 -21.41 -2.32
C ASN A 294 3.67 -21.00 -2.10
N GLU A 295 2.96 -21.67 -1.17
CA GLU A 295 1.56 -21.35 -0.83
C GLU A 295 1.39 -20.13 0.07
N MET A 296 2.47 -19.60 0.65
CA MET A 296 2.45 -18.48 1.61
C MET A 296 2.87 -17.14 1.00
N ILE A 297 3.39 -17.12 -0.22
CA ILE A 297 3.91 -15.91 -0.85
C ILE A 297 2.79 -15.26 -1.66
N PRO A 298 2.49 -13.95 -1.43
CA PRO A 298 1.48 -13.25 -2.21
C PRO A 298 1.81 -13.28 -3.70
N GLY A 299 0.81 -13.35 -4.56
CA GLY A 299 0.99 -13.11 -5.99
C GLY A 299 1.70 -11.77 -6.24
N LEU A 300 2.44 -11.64 -7.36
CA LEU A 300 3.19 -10.42 -7.65
C LEU A 300 2.22 -9.24 -7.82
N ASN A 301 2.13 -8.40 -6.80
CA ASN A 301 1.28 -7.21 -6.86
C ASN A 301 1.93 -6.10 -7.69
N LYS A 302 1.13 -5.12 -8.14
CA LYS A 302 1.57 -4.06 -9.04
C LYS A 302 2.73 -3.22 -8.47
N ASN A 303 2.70 -2.92 -7.17
CA ASN A 303 3.77 -2.15 -6.51
C ASN A 303 5.09 -2.92 -6.48
N TYR A 304 5.02 -4.24 -6.31
CA TYR A 304 6.19 -5.10 -6.37
C TYR A 304 6.70 -5.24 -7.81
N LEU A 305 5.81 -5.29 -8.80
CA LEU A 305 6.19 -5.29 -10.22
C LEU A 305 6.92 -4.02 -10.61
N TYR A 306 6.49 -2.84 -10.16
CA TYR A 306 7.23 -1.59 -10.38
C TYR A 306 8.67 -1.66 -9.86
N LEU A 307 8.86 -2.19 -8.66
CA LEU A 307 10.20 -2.41 -8.09
C LEU A 307 11.01 -3.38 -8.95
N ILE A 308 10.43 -4.55 -9.27
CA ILE A 308 11.14 -5.63 -10.02
C ILE A 308 11.55 -5.16 -11.41
N TYR A 309 10.66 -4.48 -12.15
CA TYR A 309 10.98 -4.02 -13.52
C TYR A 309 12.14 -3.03 -13.52
N GLY A 310 12.21 -2.13 -12.54
CA GLY A 310 13.36 -1.24 -12.35
C GLY A 310 14.65 -2.02 -12.03
N LEU A 311 14.58 -2.98 -11.11
CA LEU A 311 15.72 -3.80 -10.72
C LEU A 311 16.20 -4.75 -11.82
N LEU A 312 15.30 -5.31 -12.62
CA LEU A 312 15.63 -6.20 -13.73
C LEU A 312 16.29 -5.46 -14.90
N LEU A 313 16.00 -4.19 -15.11
CA LEU A 313 16.81 -3.36 -16.03
C LEU A 313 18.25 -3.21 -15.53
N GLY A 314 18.46 -3.25 -14.22
CA GLY A 314 19.77 -3.22 -13.56
C GLY A 314 20.41 -4.61 -13.40
N ASN A 315 21.20 -4.76 -12.32
CA ASN A 315 22.03 -5.94 -12.05
C ASN A 315 21.27 -7.09 -11.34
N SER A 316 19.95 -7.03 -11.29
CA SER A 316 19.14 -8.13 -10.73
C SER A 316 18.80 -9.16 -11.80
N PHE A 317 18.60 -10.41 -11.41
CA PHE A 317 18.26 -11.50 -12.34
C PHE A 317 17.35 -12.54 -11.67
N ILE A 318 16.63 -13.31 -12.49
CA ILE A 318 15.74 -14.36 -12.00
C ILE A 318 16.46 -15.72 -12.20
N LEU A 319 16.59 -16.49 -11.11
CA LEU A 319 17.00 -17.89 -11.17
C LEU A 319 15.78 -18.75 -11.48
N ASN A 320 15.72 -19.28 -12.70
CA ASN A 320 14.60 -20.09 -13.15
C ASN A 320 14.46 -21.41 -12.38
N ASN A 321 15.56 -22.10 -12.13
CA ASN A 321 15.58 -23.37 -11.39
C ASN A 321 15.14 -23.25 -9.93
N GLU A 322 15.30 -22.08 -9.32
CA GLU A 322 14.88 -21.80 -7.95
C GLU A 322 13.63 -20.91 -7.88
N MET A 323 13.16 -20.38 -9.02
CA MET A 323 12.07 -19.43 -9.10
C MET A 323 12.22 -18.26 -8.11
N LYS A 324 13.41 -17.63 -8.10
CA LYS A 324 13.77 -16.54 -7.19
C LYS A 324 14.33 -15.35 -7.95
N LEU A 325 14.04 -14.16 -7.46
CA LEU A 325 14.75 -12.95 -7.86
C LEU A 325 16.02 -12.79 -7.00
N ILE A 326 17.15 -12.59 -7.67
CA ILE A 326 18.43 -12.29 -7.04
C ILE A 326 18.79 -10.85 -7.33
N ILE A 327 19.09 -10.09 -6.28
CA ILE A 327 19.54 -8.71 -6.37
C ILE A 327 20.99 -8.66 -5.88
N GLU A 328 21.86 -8.27 -6.80
CA GLU A 328 23.29 -8.15 -6.53
C GLU A 328 23.73 -6.70 -6.62
N ILE A 329 24.30 -6.15 -5.54
CA ILE A 329 24.73 -4.76 -5.46
C ILE A 329 26.13 -4.69 -4.85
N GLU A 330 26.99 -3.85 -5.43
CA GLU A 330 28.34 -3.62 -4.89
C GLU A 330 28.30 -3.02 -3.48
N GLY A 331 29.24 -3.43 -2.63
CA GLY A 331 29.27 -3.08 -1.22
C GLY A 331 29.37 -1.58 -0.90
N LYS A 332 29.83 -0.76 -1.87
CA LYS A 332 29.82 0.72 -1.74
C LYS A 332 28.39 1.33 -1.69
N HIS A 333 27.36 0.58 -2.11
CA HIS A 333 25.96 0.99 -2.11
C HIS A 333 25.14 0.29 -1.00
N MET A 334 25.73 0.08 0.17
CA MET A 334 25.13 -0.61 1.33
C MET A 334 23.78 -0.04 1.76
N SER A 335 23.64 1.30 1.80
CA SER A 335 22.38 1.96 2.16
C SER A 335 21.26 1.66 1.18
N TYR A 336 21.58 1.60 -0.11
CA TYR A 336 20.62 1.30 -1.16
C TYR A 336 20.09 -0.15 -1.07
N ILE A 337 20.97 -1.15 -0.93
CA ILE A 337 20.48 -2.54 -0.80
C ILE A 337 19.70 -2.74 0.50
N THR A 338 20.06 -2.04 1.57
CA THR A 338 19.29 -2.04 2.82
C THR A 338 17.89 -1.47 2.61
N HIS A 339 17.77 -0.42 1.82
CA HIS A 339 16.46 0.16 1.46
C HIS A 339 15.63 -0.83 0.63
N ILE A 340 16.21 -1.43 -0.41
CA ILE A 340 15.54 -2.46 -1.23
C ILE A 340 15.11 -3.66 -0.36
N HIS A 341 16.01 -4.15 0.49
CA HIS A 341 15.71 -5.25 1.40
C HIS A 341 14.49 -4.92 2.28
N LYS A 342 14.47 -3.76 2.94
CA LYS A 342 13.34 -3.31 3.74
C LYS A 342 12.05 -3.24 2.91
N LYS A 343 12.12 -2.73 1.68
CA LYS A 343 10.97 -2.63 0.77
C LYS A 343 10.44 -4.01 0.38
N ILE A 344 11.29 -4.91 -0.08
CA ILE A 344 10.91 -6.28 -0.50
C ILE A 344 10.40 -7.09 0.69
N THR A 345 11.03 -6.96 1.86
CA THR A 345 10.59 -7.59 3.10
C THR A 345 9.22 -7.06 3.54
N SER A 346 9.00 -5.73 3.47
CA SER A 346 7.72 -5.13 3.80
C SER A 346 6.58 -5.56 2.86
N LEU A 347 6.90 -6.02 1.66
CA LEU A 347 5.97 -6.59 0.69
C LEU A 347 5.81 -8.12 0.82
N GLY A 348 6.58 -8.77 1.70
CA GLY A 348 6.46 -10.21 1.98
C GLY A 348 7.22 -11.13 1.04
N TYR A 349 8.17 -10.63 0.25
CA TYR A 349 8.87 -11.43 -0.75
C TYR A 349 10.28 -11.89 -0.37
N CYS A 350 10.80 -11.50 0.79
CA CYS A 350 12.05 -12.02 1.33
C CYS A 350 12.09 -12.04 2.87
N GLU A 351 13.09 -12.73 3.42
CA GLU A 351 13.29 -12.80 4.86
C GLU A 351 13.78 -11.46 5.45
N TYR A 352 13.49 -11.25 6.75
CA TYR A 352 14.07 -10.14 7.54
C TYR A 352 15.58 -10.26 7.76
N LYS A 353 16.16 -11.41 7.43
CA LYS A 353 17.58 -11.67 7.58
C LYS A 353 18.39 -10.73 6.71
N LYS A 354 19.41 -10.09 7.28
CA LYS A 354 20.26 -9.15 6.53
C LYS A 354 20.82 -9.80 5.26
N PRO A 355 20.94 -9.05 4.14
CA PRO A 355 21.54 -9.54 2.91
C PRO A 355 22.94 -10.12 3.15
N VAL A 356 23.29 -11.18 2.43
CA VAL A 356 24.58 -11.85 2.57
C VAL A 356 25.66 -11.06 1.84
N ILE A 357 26.78 -10.82 2.52
CA ILE A 357 27.96 -10.21 1.89
C ILE A 357 28.84 -11.35 1.33
N LYS A 358 29.16 -11.28 0.04
CA LYS A 358 30.11 -12.17 -0.63
C LYS A 358 31.27 -11.37 -1.21
N THR A 359 32.44 -12.01 -1.28
CA THR A 359 33.59 -11.45 -1.98
C THR A 359 33.64 -12.07 -3.38
N LYS A 360 33.69 -11.23 -4.40
CA LYS A 360 33.89 -11.64 -5.81
C LYS A 360 35.24 -11.13 -6.30
N ILE A 361 35.90 -11.94 -7.10
CA ILE A 361 37.11 -11.53 -7.81
C ILE A 361 36.66 -10.85 -9.11
N ALA A 362 36.98 -9.59 -9.27
CA ALA A 362 36.74 -8.86 -10.52
C ALA A 362 37.64 -9.42 -11.64
N PRO A 363 37.28 -9.26 -12.92
CA PRO A 363 38.13 -9.71 -14.05
C PRO A 363 39.56 -9.16 -14.03
N GLN A 364 39.77 -8.04 -13.33
CA GLN A 364 41.07 -7.38 -13.16
C GLN A 364 41.83 -7.88 -11.91
N GLY A 365 41.37 -8.93 -11.23
CA GLY A 365 42.01 -9.52 -10.04
C GLY A 365 41.66 -8.83 -8.71
N ASN A 366 40.92 -7.72 -8.72
CA ASN A 366 40.55 -7.01 -7.49
C ASN A 366 39.41 -7.73 -6.74
N LEU A 367 39.50 -7.74 -5.41
CA LEU A 367 38.45 -8.29 -4.54
C LEU A 367 37.35 -7.26 -4.31
N ASN A 368 36.17 -7.51 -4.86
CA ASN A 368 35.00 -6.67 -4.65
C ASN A 368 34.04 -7.33 -3.66
N LYS A 369 33.59 -6.56 -2.68
CA LYS A 369 32.48 -7.00 -1.81
C LYS A 369 31.16 -6.72 -2.52
N VAL A 370 30.32 -7.76 -2.63
CA VAL A 370 28.96 -7.65 -3.17
C VAL A 370 27.97 -8.13 -2.12
N MET A 371 26.83 -7.46 -2.05
CA MET A 371 25.70 -7.90 -1.24
C MET A 371 24.69 -8.60 -2.12
N LEU A 372 24.22 -9.75 -1.65
CA LEU A 372 23.20 -10.55 -2.32
C LEU A 372 21.94 -10.58 -1.48
N LEU A 373 20.84 -10.24 -2.11
CA LEU A 373 19.50 -10.41 -1.57
C LEU A 373 18.74 -11.43 -2.42
N HIS A 374 18.20 -12.46 -1.75
CA HIS A 374 17.40 -13.51 -2.37
C HIS A 374 15.96 -13.36 -1.92
N THR A 375 15.02 -13.38 -2.87
CA THR A 375 13.60 -13.49 -2.53
C THR A 375 13.22 -14.92 -2.20
N TYR A 376 12.02 -15.11 -1.64
CA TYR A 376 11.40 -16.44 -1.58
C TYR A 376 11.16 -16.98 -2.99
N SER A 377 11.11 -18.31 -3.11
CA SER A 377 10.66 -18.96 -4.36
C SER A 377 9.18 -18.66 -4.61
N ASN A 378 8.84 -18.31 -5.84
CA ASN A 378 7.46 -17.99 -6.24
C ASN A 378 7.25 -18.38 -7.71
N ASN A 379 6.21 -19.17 -7.99
CA ASN A 379 5.88 -19.63 -9.34
C ASN A 379 5.66 -18.49 -10.33
N ASN A 380 5.22 -17.32 -9.86
CA ASN A 380 5.04 -16.14 -10.72
C ASN A 380 6.37 -15.59 -11.28
N TYR A 381 7.53 -15.93 -10.71
CA TYR A 381 8.83 -15.61 -11.30
C TYR A 381 9.11 -16.39 -12.59
N LEU A 382 8.48 -17.53 -12.79
CA LEU A 382 8.59 -18.25 -14.06
C LEU A 382 7.97 -17.45 -15.22
N GLU A 383 6.80 -16.83 -14.98
CA GLU A 383 6.17 -15.96 -15.97
C GLU A 383 7.05 -14.74 -16.29
N LEU A 384 7.59 -14.08 -15.25
CA LEU A 384 8.54 -12.98 -15.45
C LEU A 384 9.81 -13.45 -16.17
N TYR A 385 10.36 -14.61 -15.81
CA TYR A 385 11.53 -15.18 -16.47
C TYR A 385 11.27 -15.35 -17.96
N ASN A 386 10.16 -15.95 -18.34
CA ASN A 386 9.80 -16.17 -19.75
C ASN A 386 9.65 -14.87 -20.54
N LYS A 387 9.23 -13.78 -19.90
CA LYS A 387 9.13 -12.44 -20.52
C LYS A 387 10.50 -11.77 -20.68
N TRP A 388 11.38 -11.90 -19.67
CA TRP A 388 12.68 -11.22 -19.63
C TRP A 388 13.83 -11.99 -20.28
N TYR A 389 13.66 -13.30 -20.55
CA TYR A 389 14.72 -14.19 -21.09
C TYR A 389 14.17 -15.09 -22.22
N LEU A 390 13.79 -14.47 -23.35
CA LEU A 390 13.19 -15.19 -24.49
C LEU A 390 14.10 -16.27 -25.07
N ASP A 391 15.42 -16.01 -25.13
CA ASP A 391 16.43 -16.94 -25.65
C ASP A 391 17.24 -17.66 -24.55
N LYS A 392 16.80 -17.59 -23.29
CA LYS A 392 17.38 -18.19 -22.07
C LYS A 392 18.80 -17.71 -21.71
N LEU A 393 19.50 -16.99 -22.57
CA LEU A 393 20.86 -16.52 -22.35
C LEU A 393 20.95 -15.02 -22.09
N ASN A 394 20.16 -14.24 -22.83
CA ASN A 394 20.22 -12.78 -22.75
C ASN A 394 18.92 -12.20 -22.23
N LYS A 395 19.04 -11.12 -21.47
CA LYS A 395 17.87 -10.34 -21.09
C LYS A 395 17.29 -9.61 -22.27
N ASN A 396 15.97 -9.56 -22.35
CA ASN A 396 15.23 -8.66 -23.23
C ASN A 396 14.44 -7.66 -22.42
N ILE A 397 14.00 -6.59 -23.05
CA ILE A 397 13.06 -5.65 -22.45
C ILE A 397 11.66 -6.07 -22.90
N PRO A 398 10.79 -6.58 -22.00
CA PRO A 398 9.46 -7.04 -22.40
C PRO A 398 8.54 -5.88 -22.79
N ASN A 399 7.63 -6.10 -23.74
CA ASN A 399 6.71 -5.06 -24.22
C ASN A 399 5.77 -4.54 -23.11
N ASP A 400 5.44 -5.37 -22.11
CA ASP A 400 4.60 -4.99 -20.99
C ASP A 400 5.28 -4.07 -19.96
N ILE A 401 6.56 -3.70 -20.18
CA ILE A 401 7.26 -2.68 -19.39
C ILE A 401 6.49 -1.35 -19.35
N ILE A 402 5.73 -1.04 -20.39
CA ILE A 402 4.86 0.14 -20.45
C ILE A 402 3.83 0.18 -19.30
N ASN A 403 3.43 -0.98 -18.78
CA ASN A 403 2.42 -1.13 -17.72
C ASN A 403 3.05 -1.17 -16.32
N TYR A 404 4.32 -1.60 -16.22
CA TYR A 404 4.99 -1.92 -14.96
C TYR A 404 6.27 -1.12 -14.73
N PHE A 405 6.44 0.01 -15.41
CA PHE A 405 7.58 0.89 -15.22
C PHE A 405 7.12 2.32 -15.02
N ASN A 406 7.31 2.84 -13.81
CA ASN A 406 6.95 4.19 -13.39
C ASN A 406 8.19 4.96 -12.89
N GLU A 407 8.00 6.13 -12.27
CA GLU A 407 9.07 6.97 -11.73
C GLU A 407 9.89 6.23 -10.66
N GLU A 408 9.23 5.40 -9.85
CA GLU A 408 9.89 4.57 -8.82
C GLU A 408 10.77 3.49 -9.49
N SER A 409 10.28 2.86 -10.55
CA SER A 409 11.05 1.90 -11.36
C SER A 409 12.28 2.54 -12.00
N LEU A 410 12.10 3.74 -12.54
CA LEU A 410 13.17 4.54 -13.12
C LEU A 410 14.26 4.84 -12.08
N ALA A 411 13.86 5.25 -10.88
CA ALA A 411 14.78 5.52 -9.78
C ALA A 411 15.58 4.26 -9.39
N TYR A 412 14.93 3.10 -9.23
CA TYR A 412 15.61 1.83 -8.90
C TYR A 412 16.61 1.43 -9.97
N TRP A 413 16.27 1.58 -11.25
CA TRP A 413 17.19 1.30 -12.33
C TRP A 413 18.40 2.25 -12.34
N LEU A 414 18.17 3.57 -12.25
CA LEU A 414 19.25 4.57 -12.26
C LEU A 414 20.17 4.46 -11.04
N MET A 415 19.65 4.07 -9.89
CA MET A 415 20.46 3.87 -8.68
C MET A 415 21.35 2.62 -8.76
N THR A 416 21.03 1.65 -9.61
CA THR A 416 21.88 0.47 -9.84
C THR A 416 22.91 0.68 -10.93
N ASP A 417 22.50 1.20 -12.08
CA ASP A 417 23.29 1.24 -13.30
C ASP A 417 23.68 2.66 -13.74
N GLY A 418 23.10 3.69 -13.13
CA GLY A 418 23.36 5.09 -13.48
C GLY A 418 24.74 5.58 -13.03
N LYS A 419 25.44 6.27 -13.90
CA LYS A 419 26.71 6.95 -13.63
C LYS A 419 26.63 8.41 -14.07
N ILE A 420 26.89 9.33 -13.17
CA ILE A 420 26.93 10.76 -13.47
C ILE A 420 28.35 11.15 -13.84
N SER A 421 28.53 11.80 -14.98
CA SER A 421 29.79 12.38 -15.41
C SER A 421 29.53 13.65 -16.23
N LYS A 422 30.24 14.74 -15.94
CA LYS A 422 30.12 16.04 -16.63
C LYS A 422 28.66 16.51 -16.79
N ASN A 423 27.87 16.45 -15.70
CA ASN A 423 26.44 16.81 -15.64
C ASN A 423 25.55 16.00 -16.61
N LYS A 424 25.99 14.83 -17.07
CA LYS A 424 25.21 13.89 -17.86
C LYS A 424 25.07 12.58 -17.11
N LEU A 425 23.91 11.94 -17.22
CA LEU A 425 23.64 10.63 -16.68
C LEU A 425 23.88 9.58 -17.77
N TYR A 426 24.70 8.60 -17.48
CA TYR A 426 25.04 7.49 -18.36
C TYR A 426 24.49 6.19 -17.79
N VAL A 427 23.95 5.32 -18.64
CA VAL A 427 23.47 4.00 -18.26
C VAL A 427 24.02 2.97 -19.23
N ASN A 428 24.47 1.81 -18.72
CA ASN A 428 24.99 0.75 -19.57
C ASN A 428 23.88 -0.21 -20.00
N MET A 429 23.51 -0.18 -21.29
CA MET A 429 22.47 -1.01 -21.89
C MET A 429 23.04 -2.15 -22.77
N LYS A 430 24.36 -2.42 -22.77
CA LYS A 430 25.01 -3.44 -23.62
C LYS A 430 24.47 -4.86 -23.47
N LYS A 431 23.79 -5.15 -22.36
CA LYS A 431 23.15 -6.45 -22.10
C LYS A 431 21.83 -6.67 -22.84
N PHE A 432 21.31 -5.65 -23.51
CA PHE A 432 20.05 -5.70 -24.27
C PHE A 432 20.30 -5.59 -25.77
N LYS A 433 19.37 -6.11 -26.57
CA LYS A 433 19.44 -6.02 -28.04
C LYS A 433 19.09 -4.61 -28.50
N ASP A 434 19.66 -4.17 -29.63
CA ASP A 434 19.44 -2.82 -30.16
C ASP A 434 17.96 -2.50 -30.41
N LYS A 435 17.16 -3.47 -30.84
CA LYS A 435 15.71 -3.29 -31.00
C LYS A 435 15.00 -2.96 -29.69
N ASP A 436 15.41 -3.61 -28.59
CA ASP A 436 14.82 -3.41 -27.27
C ASP A 436 15.24 -2.05 -26.71
N ILE A 437 16.49 -1.63 -26.97
CA ILE A 437 17.01 -0.32 -26.59
C ILE A 437 16.23 0.78 -27.32
N LYS A 438 16.03 0.65 -28.65
CA LYS A 438 15.25 1.63 -29.43
C LYS A 438 13.81 1.74 -28.93
N PHE A 439 13.15 0.61 -28.67
CA PHE A 439 11.81 0.58 -28.09
C PHE A 439 11.77 1.30 -26.72
N PHE A 440 12.75 1.03 -25.86
CA PHE A 440 12.79 1.59 -24.51
C PHE A 440 13.11 3.09 -24.52
N ILE A 441 13.95 3.57 -25.43
CA ILE A 441 14.19 5.01 -25.65
C ILE A 441 12.87 5.73 -25.98
N LEU A 442 12.13 5.24 -26.98
CA LEU A 442 10.82 5.80 -27.35
C LEU A 442 9.83 5.78 -26.19
N PHE A 443 9.85 4.73 -25.39
CA PHE A 443 9.02 4.65 -24.19
C PHE A 443 9.41 5.72 -23.15
N LEU A 444 10.70 5.94 -22.89
CA LEU A 444 11.18 6.98 -21.96
C LEU A 444 10.84 8.39 -22.44
N GLU A 445 10.96 8.64 -23.74
CA GLU A 445 10.58 9.92 -24.35
C GLU A 445 9.08 10.20 -24.15
N ASN A 446 8.23 9.22 -24.50
CA ASN A 446 6.78 9.40 -24.44
C ASN A 446 6.23 9.48 -23.01
N LYS A 447 6.79 8.72 -22.08
CA LYS A 447 6.25 8.63 -20.72
C LYS A 447 6.83 9.65 -19.76
N PHE A 448 8.13 9.94 -19.86
CA PHE A 448 8.87 10.76 -18.90
C PHE A 448 9.41 12.06 -19.49
N ASN A 449 9.18 12.31 -20.79
CA ASN A 449 9.75 13.44 -21.53
C ASN A 449 11.29 13.51 -21.38
N LEU A 450 11.94 12.32 -21.37
CA LEU A 450 13.38 12.18 -21.36
C LEU A 450 13.86 12.00 -22.80
N HIS A 451 15.04 12.53 -23.13
CA HIS A 451 15.64 12.41 -24.48
C HIS A 451 16.99 11.67 -24.38
N PRO A 452 16.98 10.32 -24.23
CA PRO A 452 18.20 9.56 -24.14
C PRO A 452 18.94 9.53 -25.48
N ILE A 453 20.26 9.66 -25.44
CA ILE A 453 21.12 9.57 -26.62
C ILE A 453 21.83 8.21 -26.61
N ASN A 454 21.66 7.42 -27.67
CA ASN A 454 22.41 6.18 -27.83
C ASN A 454 23.84 6.49 -28.33
N LEU A 455 24.82 6.26 -27.47
CA LEU A 455 26.24 6.56 -27.78
C LEU A 455 26.91 5.50 -28.69
N ASN A 456 26.26 4.38 -28.98
CA ASN A 456 26.81 3.37 -29.93
C ASN A 456 26.64 3.77 -31.39
N ASN A 457 26.00 4.91 -31.68
CA ASN A 457 25.85 5.46 -33.04
C ASN A 457 26.86 6.58 -33.36
N TYR A 458 27.91 6.75 -32.53
CA TYR A 458 29.01 7.69 -32.72
C TYR A 458 30.35 6.96 -32.65
#